data_273977add74e2054ccdcdcf3bc4b8389
#
_entry.id   273977add74e2054ccdcdcf3bc4b8389
#
_cell.length_a   1.000
_cell.length_b   1.000
_cell.length_c   1.000
_cell.angle_alpha   90.00
_cell.angle_beta   90.00
_cell.angle_gamma   90.00
#
_symmetry.space_group_name_H-M   'P 1'
#
loop_
_entity.id
_entity.type
_entity.pdbx_description
1 polymer ?
#
loop_
_entity_poly.entity_id
_entity_poly.type
_entity_poly.pdbx_seq_one_letter_code
_entity_poly.pdbx_strand_id
1 'polypeptide(L)'
;MVAETLAQVSGADVFLADAYGTVHVCACGEWTMEEGCMHTSYILPKRILDRAKAQDINEVSTLGIYKFPHYVSVKAVGQARDYYIFATIPVKEAQFLIARVSRLYYMWAIIPILFMVVAIYIMTYRLTKPLRSMSEAAKALAKGDFSKRVPVTSDDEIGELAISFNGMTDSLSRLESTRRSFVANVSHELKTPMTTISGFIDGILDGTIKANEREYYLNIVSSEVKRLSRLVNNMLNIARLESEEFALKRERFDFFGLLCTIMIGQEKRIEKRSINVKGLEDLQSVTVCCDKDLIHQVVYNLVDNAIKFTNQGGEIVFSLSQDSENMVFTISNTGKGIPENELPFVFERFYKIDKSRSDVKESTGLGLYIAKMIVSAHKGKISVTSKENEFTTFKIILPKEI
;
A
#
# COMPACT_ATOMS: atom_id res chain seq x y z
N MET A 1 -9.80 -18.72 77.17
CA MET A 1 -8.79 -18.79 76.08
C MET A 1 -9.45 -18.78 74.70
N VAL A 2 -10.25 -19.79 74.23
CA VAL A 2 -10.83 -19.75 72.85
C VAL A 2 -11.81 -18.57 72.62
N ALA A 3 -12.71 -18.33 73.59
CA ALA A 3 -13.65 -17.21 73.47
C ALA A 3 -12.96 -15.83 73.50
N GLU A 4 -11.92 -15.66 74.30
CA GLU A 4 -11.10 -14.44 74.36
C GLU A 4 -10.35 -14.20 73.06
N THR A 5 -9.75 -15.26 72.51
CA THR A 5 -9.06 -15.12 71.22
C THR A 5 -10.04 -14.72 70.08
N LEU A 6 -11.23 -15.32 70.06
CA LEU A 6 -12.28 -14.98 69.12
C LEU A 6 -12.77 -13.53 69.29
N ALA A 7 -12.98 -13.08 70.54
CA ALA A 7 -13.40 -11.71 70.81
C ALA A 7 -12.33 -10.67 70.37
N GLN A 8 -11.05 -10.92 70.69
CA GLN A 8 -9.95 -10.05 70.31
C GLN A 8 -9.73 -9.95 68.80
N VAL A 9 -9.87 -11.06 68.09
CA VAL A 9 -9.66 -11.06 66.61
C VAL A 9 -10.85 -10.46 65.87
N SER A 10 -12.07 -10.71 66.36
CA SER A 10 -13.30 -10.24 65.69
C SER A 10 -13.79 -8.87 66.15
N GLY A 11 -13.33 -8.36 67.29
CA GLY A 11 -13.88 -7.17 67.93
C GLY A 11 -15.32 -7.36 68.43
N ALA A 12 -15.80 -8.61 68.47
CA ALA A 12 -17.15 -8.96 68.93
C ALA A 12 -17.14 -9.39 70.36
N ASP A 13 -18.18 -9.06 71.09
CA ASP A 13 -18.41 -9.63 72.37
C ASP A 13 -18.89 -11.07 72.23
N VAL A 14 -18.20 -12.02 72.83
CA VAL A 14 -18.53 -13.46 72.80
C VAL A 14 -18.84 -13.94 74.22
N PHE A 15 -20.05 -14.45 74.41
CA PHE A 15 -20.42 -14.99 75.72
C PHE A 15 -21.24 -16.27 75.62
N LEU A 16 -21.13 -17.10 76.71
CA LEU A 16 -21.81 -18.36 76.83
C LEU A 16 -22.88 -18.27 77.93
N ALA A 17 -24.13 -18.57 77.51
CA ALA A 17 -25.27 -18.62 78.47
C ALA A 17 -25.86 -20.01 78.56
N ASP A 18 -26.48 -20.33 79.75
CA ASP A 18 -27.22 -21.57 79.96
C ASP A 18 -28.73 -21.46 79.50
N ALA A 19 -29.48 -22.53 79.67
CA ALA A 19 -30.90 -22.59 79.34
C ALA A 19 -31.79 -21.62 80.14
N TYR A 20 -31.28 -21.08 81.22
CA TYR A 20 -31.97 -20.12 82.08
C TYR A 20 -31.60 -18.68 81.73
N GLY A 21 -30.66 -18.49 80.80
CA GLY A 21 -30.22 -17.15 80.32
C GLY A 21 -29.10 -16.59 81.20
N THR A 22 -28.50 -17.34 82.09
CA THR A 22 -27.36 -16.89 82.91
C THR A 22 -26.07 -17.01 82.13
N VAL A 23 -25.32 -15.92 82.05
CA VAL A 23 -24.03 -15.89 81.36
C VAL A 23 -22.91 -16.41 82.27
N HIS A 24 -22.28 -17.51 81.84
CA HIS A 24 -21.22 -18.17 82.59
C HIS A 24 -19.79 -17.77 82.18
N VAL A 25 -19.62 -17.47 80.88
CA VAL A 25 -18.32 -17.08 80.34
C VAL A 25 -18.59 -15.88 79.40
N CYS A 26 -17.80 -14.88 79.56
CA CYS A 26 -17.85 -13.69 78.66
C CYS A 26 -16.43 -13.25 78.28
N ALA A 27 -16.25 -12.99 77.03
CA ALA A 27 -15.07 -12.35 76.50
C ALA A 27 -15.52 -11.12 75.66
N CYS A 28 -15.17 -9.95 76.12
CA CYS A 28 -15.52 -8.67 75.45
C CYS A 28 -14.35 -8.18 74.61
N GLY A 29 -14.61 -7.68 73.40
CA GLY A 29 -13.58 -7.29 72.44
C GLY A 29 -12.73 -6.07 72.88
N GLU A 30 -13.31 -5.15 73.62
CA GLU A 30 -12.63 -3.86 73.96
C GLU A 30 -12.51 -3.55 75.45
N TRP A 31 -13.01 -4.42 76.36
CA TRP A 31 -13.03 -4.08 77.80
C TRP A 31 -11.94 -4.73 78.55
N THR A 32 -11.14 -3.94 79.25
CA THR A 32 -10.11 -4.41 80.18
C THR A 32 -10.72 -5.03 81.40
N MET A 33 -10.08 -6.12 81.94
CA MET A 33 -10.51 -7.00 82.99
C MET A 33 -10.78 -6.30 84.37
N GLU A 34 -10.75 -4.97 84.44
CA GLU A 34 -10.86 -4.26 85.74
C GLU A 34 -12.31 -3.95 86.21
N GLU A 35 -13.30 -3.96 85.35
CA GLU A 35 -14.66 -3.59 85.70
C GLU A 35 -15.71 -4.73 85.56
N GLY A 36 -15.36 -5.92 85.40
CA GLY A 36 -16.30 -7.05 85.25
C GLY A 36 -17.16 -6.99 83.98
N CYS A 37 -17.31 -8.10 83.26
CA CYS A 37 -18.10 -8.12 82.01
C CYS A 37 -19.55 -7.80 82.33
N MET A 38 -20.11 -6.78 81.61
CA MET A 38 -21.49 -6.31 81.74
C MET A 38 -22.49 -7.47 81.57
N HIS A 39 -22.17 -8.41 80.69
CA HIS A 39 -23.05 -9.53 80.33
C HIS A 39 -23.31 -10.50 81.52
N THR A 40 -22.41 -10.65 82.44
CA THR A 40 -22.59 -11.57 83.59
C THR A 40 -23.61 -11.05 84.64
N SER A 41 -23.98 -9.79 84.57
CA SER A 41 -24.96 -9.18 85.46
C SER A 41 -26.41 -9.21 84.92
N TYR A 42 -26.64 -9.70 83.70
CA TYR A 42 -27.93 -9.72 83.08
C TYR A 42 -28.40 -11.14 82.79
N ILE A 43 -29.72 -11.36 82.92
CA ILE A 43 -30.36 -12.64 82.51
C ILE A 43 -30.95 -12.41 81.10
N LEU A 44 -30.58 -13.20 80.15
CA LEU A 44 -31.03 -13.12 78.78
C LEU A 44 -32.52 -13.45 78.66
N PRO A 45 -33.24 -12.76 77.74
CA PRO A 45 -34.67 -13.03 77.58
C PRO A 45 -34.93 -14.47 77.10
N LYS A 46 -35.77 -15.20 77.78
CA LYS A 46 -36.14 -16.59 77.49
C LYS A 46 -36.61 -16.76 76.04
N ARG A 47 -37.25 -15.74 75.47
CA ARG A 47 -37.78 -15.76 74.13
C ARG A 47 -36.66 -15.90 73.05
N ILE A 48 -35.46 -15.41 73.31
CA ILE A 48 -34.30 -15.52 72.40
C ILE A 48 -33.71 -16.95 72.52
N LEU A 49 -33.61 -17.50 73.72
CA LEU A 49 -33.11 -18.83 73.97
C LEU A 49 -34.00 -19.91 73.33
N ASP A 50 -35.35 -19.77 73.47
CA ASP A 50 -36.31 -20.65 72.82
C ASP A 50 -36.21 -20.63 71.28
N ARG A 51 -35.97 -19.49 70.71
CA ARG A 51 -35.74 -19.36 69.23
C ARG A 51 -34.37 -19.93 68.83
N ALA A 52 -33.35 -19.70 69.61
CA ALA A 52 -31.99 -20.23 69.37
C ALA A 52 -31.92 -21.76 69.55
N LYS A 53 -32.81 -22.36 70.31
CA LYS A 53 -32.93 -23.81 70.47
C LYS A 53 -33.48 -24.45 69.19
N ALA A 54 -34.39 -23.74 68.47
CA ALA A 54 -35.00 -24.24 67.27
C ALA A 54 -34.07 -24.01 66.00
N GLN A 55 -33.41 -22.85 65.90
CA GLN A 55 -32.52 -22.50 64.79
C GLN A 55 -31.49 -21.49 65.22
N ASP A 56 -30.36 -21.45 64.47
CA ASP A 56 -29.34 -20.41 64.64
C ASP A 56 -29.97 -19.02 64.36
N ILE A 57 -29.69 -18.05 65.20
CA ILE A 57 -30.21 -16.68 65.09
C ILE A 57 -29.11 -15.79 64.57
N ASN A 58 -29.42 -15.00 63.49
CA ASN A 58 -28.59 -13.92 63.01
C ASN A 58 -29.51 -12.71 62.75
N GLU A 59 -29.55 -11.78 63.67
CA GLU A 59 -30.40 -10.60 63.58
C GLU A 59 -29.78 -9.37 64.22
N VAL A 60 -30.35 -8.23 63.97
CA VAL A 60 -30.01 -6.99 64.68
C VAL A 60 -30.94 -6.84 65.87
N SER A 61 -30.38 -6.87 67.09
CA SER A 61 -31.13 -6.84 68.34
C SER A 61 -30.36 -6.10 69.44
N THR A 62 -31.08 -5.58 70.40
CA THR A 62 -30.50 -5.06 71.65
C THR A 62 -30.34 -6.15 72.69
N LEU A 63 -30.81 -7.38 72.44
CA LEU A 63 -30.93 -8.47 73.44
C LEU A 63 -31.56 -8.08 74.76
N GLY A 64 -32.08 -6.87 74.95
CA GLY A 64 -32.57 -6.30 76.14
C GLY A 64 -31.47 -5.87 77.17
N ILE A 65 -30.22 -6.03 76.80
CA ILE A 65 -29.01 -5.69 77.63
C ILE A 65 -28.23 -4.51 77.02
N TYR A 66 -28.34 -4.28 75.70
CA TYR A 66 -27.59 -3.21 75.02
C TYR A 66 -28.44 -1.94 74.84
N LYS A 67 -27.83 -0.77 75.01
CA LYS A 67 -28.45 0.52 74.74
C LYS A 67 -28.70 0.77 73.27
N PHE A 68 -27.86 0.18 72.40
CA PHE A 68 -27.88 0.36 70.94
C PHE A 68 -28.02 -1.01 70.24
N PRO A 69 -28.53 -1.05 69.03
CA PRO A 69 -28.62 -2.30 68.26
C PRO A 69 -27.25 -2.91 67.99
N HIS A 70 -27.17 -4.23 68.14
CA HIS A 70 -26.02 -5.06 67.83
C HIS A 70 -26.43 -6.08 66.74
N TYR A 71 -25.50 -6.42 65.87
CA TYR A 71 -25.60 -7.69 65.12
C TYR A 71 -25.38 -8.81 66.08
N VAL A 72 -26.32 -9.68 66.20
CA VAL A 72 -26.34 -10.78 67.14
C VAL A 72 -26.38 -12.09 66.40
N SER A 73 -25.38 -12.93 66.61
CA SER A 73 -25.40 -14.33 66.18
C SER A 73 -25.48 -15.23 67.40
N VAL A 74 -26.48 -16.13 67.43
CA VAL A 74 -26.68 -17.05 68.51
C VAL A 74 -26.73 -18.46 67.97
N LYS A 75 -25.96 -19.35 68.61
CA LYS A 75 -25.93 -20.77 68.27
C LYS A 75 -26.05 -21.63 69.52
N ALA A 76 -26.99 -22.62 69.52
CA ALA A 76 -27.11 -23.60 70.56
C ALA A 76 -25.98 -24.64 70.49
N VAL A 77 -25.37 -24.99 71.61
CA VAL A 77 -24.22 -25.88 71.70
C VAL A 77 -24.48 -26.94 72.84
N GLY A 78 -23.84 -28.07 72.69
CA GLY A 78 -24.01 -29.22 73.63
C GLY A 78 -24.97 -30.28 73.09
N GLN A 79 -24.86 -31.52 73.65
CA GLN A 79 -25.67 -32.64 73.13
C GLN A 79 -27.18 -32.44 73.39
N ALA A 80 -27.56 -31.75 74.50
CA ALA A 80 -28.96 -31.38 74.77
C ALA A 80 -29.35 -29.99 74.33
N ARG A 81 -28.46 -29.24 73.67
CA ARG A 81 -28.66 -27.80 73.31
C ARG A 81 -28.98 -26.92 74.52
N ASP A 82 -28.32 -27.15 75.64
CA ASP A 82 -28.54 -26.45 76.88
C ASP A 82 -27.65 -25.22 77.09
N TYR A 83 -26.68 -25.01 76.17
CA TYR A 83 -25.83 -23.84 76.21
C TYR A 83 -25.97 -23.09 74.92
N TYR A 84 -25.77 -21.76 74.96
CA TYR A 84 -25.90 -20.85 73.84
C TYR A 84 -24.67 -19.96 73.74
N ILE A 85 -24.02 -19.95 72.58
CA ILE A 85 -22.94 -19.04 72.30
C ILE A 85 -23.54 -17.83 71.62
N PHE A 86 -23.27 -16.67 72.14
CA PHE A 86 -23.62 -15.39 71.62
C PHE A 86 -22.34 -14.72 71.03
N ALA A 87 -22.43 -14.18 69.82
CA ALA A 87 -21.45 -13.24 69.27
C ALA A 87 -22.18 -11.98 68.92
N THR A 88 -21.75 -10.86 69.48
CA THR A 88 -22.44 -9.58 69.24
C THR A 88 -21.43 -8.48 68.89
N ILE A 89 -21.80 -7.64 67.94
CA ILE A 89 -20.98 -6.49 67.51
C ILE A 89 -21.88 -5.27 67.35
N PRO A 90 -21.51 -4.10 67.87
CA PRO A 90 -22.30 -2.88 67.65
C PRO A 90 -22.50 -2.55 66.18
N VAL A 91 -23.72 -2.22 65.77
CA VAL A 91 -24.03 -1.88 64.38
C VAL A 91 -23.15 -0.75 63.84
N LYS A 92 -22.80 0.23 64.69
CA LYS A 92 -21.93 1.33 64.31
C LYS A 92 -20.51 0.86 63.97
N GLU A 93 -19.93 -0.10 64.70
CA GLU A 93 -18.60 -0.66 64.46
C GLU A 93 -18.59 -1.52 63.17
N ALA A 94 -19.62 -2.35 63.00
CA ALA A 94 -19.77 -3.14 61.77
C ALA A 94 -19.89 -2.22 60.55
N GLN A 95 -20.65 -1.14 60.64
CA GLN A 95 -20.75 -0.14 59.53
C GLN A 95 -19.42 0.56 59.27
N PHE A 96 -18.64 0.87 60.33
CA PHE A 96 -17.33 1.47 60.20
C PHE A 96 -16.34 0.52 59.51
N LEU A 97 -16.33 -0.77 59.83
CA LEU A 97 -15.54 -1.78 59.16
C LEU A 97 -15.94 -1.92 57.68
N ILE A 98 -17.24 -2.01 57.39
CA ILE A 98 -17.74 -2.07 56.02
C ILE A 98 -17.32 -0.82 55.23
N ALA A 99 -17.44 0.38 55.80
CA ALA A 99 -17.04 1.63 55.16
C ALA A 99 -15.51 1.70 54.91
N ARG A 100 -14.71 1.13 55.82
CA ARG A 100 -13.24 1.06 55.67
C ARG A 100 -12.85 0.07 54.56
N VAL A 101 -13.44 -1.11 54.53
CA VAL A 101 -13.20 -2.12 53.48
C VAL A 101 -13.66 -1.63 52.13
N SER A 102 -14.85 -1.03 52.05
CA SER A 102 -15.35 -0.48 50.79
C SER A 102 -14.49 0.66 50.26
N ARG A 103 -13.97 1.55 51.10
CA ARG A 103 -13.02 2.59 50.72
C ARG A 103 -11.74 2.02 50.11
N LEU A 104 -11.18 1.00 50.73
CA LEU A 104 -10.01 0.30 50.17
C LEU A 104 -10.33 -0.33 48.83
N TYR A 105 -11.47 -1.00 48.69
CA TYR A 105 -11.92 -1.59 47.43
C TYR A 105 -12.03 -0.54 46.32
N TYR A 106 -12.69 0.59 46.58
CA TYR A 106 -12.82 1.66 45.58
C TYR A 106 -11.47 2.28 45.20
N MET A 107 -10.56 2.46 46.17
CA MET A 107 -9.21 2.96 45.88
C MET A 107 -8.45 2.03 44.95
N TRP A 108 -8.50 0.73 45.17
CA TRP A 108 -7.85 -0.24 44.31
C TRP A 108 -8.54 -0.43 42.95
N ALA A 109 -9.84 -0.18 42.86
CA ALA A 109 -10.59 -0.25 41.60
C ALA A 109 -10.24 0.91 40.62
N ILE A 110 -9.83 2.06 41.12
CA ILE A 110 -9.47 3.23 40.29
C ILE A 110 -8.24 2.94 39.42
N ILE A 111 -7.25 2.21 39.95
CA ILE A 111 -5.99 1.94 39.22
C ILE A 111 -6.21 1.18 37.92
N PRO A 112 -6.91 0.03 37.88
CA PRO A 112 -7.17 -0.67 36.61
C PRO A 112 -8.06 0.11 35.65
N ILE A 113 -9.00 0.92 36.17
CA ILE A 113 -9.82 1.79 35.30
C ILE A 113 -8.94 2.84 34.61
N LEU A 114 -8.06 3.51 35.34
CA LEU A 114 -7.12 4.47 34.77
C LEU A 114 -6.21 3.81 33.72
N PHE A 115 -5.67 2.63 34.05
CA PHE A 115 -4.85 1.87 33.13
C PHE A 115 -5.62 1.51 31.83
N MET A 116 -6.88 1.07 31.97
CA MET A 116 -7.74 0.75 30.82
C MET A 116 -7.96 1.98 29.93
N VAL A 117 -8.26 3.15 30.51
CA VAL A 117 -8.44 4.40 29.75
C VAL A 117 -7.17 4.77 28.98
N VAL A 118 -6.01 4.68 29.63
CA VAL A 118 -4.72 4.95 28.99
C VAL A 118 -4.46 3.95 27.85
N ALA A 119 -4.71 2.65 28.07
CA ALA A 119 -4.53 1.61 27.07
C ALA A 119 -5.45 1.85 25.85
N ILE A 120 -6.72 2.18 26.06
CA ILE A 120 -7.66 2.51 24.98
C ILE A 120 -7.18 3.74 24.21
N TYR A 121 -6.71 4.78 24.89
CA TYR A 121 -6.16 5.98 24.26
C TYR A 121 -4.97 5.66 23.35
N ILE A 122 -4.00 4.88 23.88
CA ILE A 122 -2.82 4.46 23.11
C ILE A 122 -3.24 3.61 21.89
N MET A 123 -4.13 2.63 22.10
CA MET A 123 -4.62 1.76 21.03
C MET A 123 -5.33 2.57 19.94
N THR A 124 -6.18 3.53 20.32
CA THR A 124 -6.87 4.41 19.36
C THR A 124 -5.88 5.25 18.56
N TYR A 125 -4.89 5.82 19.22
CA TYR A 125 -3.91 6.68 18.56
C TYR A 125 -2.95 5.90 17.65
N ARG A 126 -2.41 4.77 18.12
CA ARG A 126 -1.40 3.99 17.40
C ARG A 126 -1.95 3.03 16.35
N LEU A 127 -3.15 2.48 16.55
CA LEU A 127 -3.72 1.48 15.65
C LEU A 127 -4.92 2.02 14.86
N THR A 128 -5.94 2.52 15.55
CA THR A 128 -7.22 2.86 14.92
C THR A 128 -7.11 4.08 14.00
N LYS A 129 -6.40 5.11 14.41
CA LYS A 129 -6.26 6.36 13.63
C LYS A 129 -5.50 6.15 12.31
N PRO A 130 -4.32 5.48 12.27
CA PRO A 130 -3.64 5.17 11.02
C PRO A 130 -4.47 4.29 10.08
N LEU A 131 -5.11 3.24 10.57
CA LEU A 131 -5.97 2.36 9.77
C LEU A 131 -7.15 3.12 9.15
N ARG A 132 -7.75 4.03 9.89
CA ARG A 132 -8.81 4.91 9.37
C ARG A 132 -8.28 5.83 8.27
N SER A 133 -7.10 6.42 8.46
CA SER A 133 -6.44 7.25 7.46
C SER A 133 -6.16 6.46 6.17
N MET A 134 -5.69 5.20 6.30
CA MET A 134 -5.51 4.31 5.15
C MET A 134 -6.82 4.01 4.43
N SER A 135 -7.90 3.72 5.17
CA SER A 135 -9.22 3.49 4.58
C SER A 135 -9.74 4.73 3.82
N GLU A 136 -9.54 5.92 4.38
CA GLU A 136 -9.93 7.18 3.73
C GLU A 136 -9.08 7.45 2.48
N ALA A 137 -7.77 7.20 2.54
CA ALA A 137 -6.87 7.32 1.40
C ALA A 137 -7.21 6.30 0.29
N ALA A 138 -7.51 5.04 0.66
CA ALA A 138 -7.96 4.02 -0.30
C ALA A 138 -9.27 4.38 -1.00
N LYS A 139 -10.23 4.96 -0.27
CA LYS A 139 -11.48 5.47 -0.86
C LYS A 139 -11.25 6.66 -1.81
N ALA A 140 -10.30 7.53 -1.51
CA ALA A 140 -9.91 8.63 -2.38
C ALA A 140 -9.23 8.09 -3.65
N LEU A 141 -8.31 7.15 -3.49
CA LEU A 141 -7.62 6.45 -4.59
C LEU A 141 -8.60 5.77 -5.54
N ALA A 142 -9.62 5.07 -5.03
CA ALA A 142 -10.67 4.44 -5.83
C ALA A 142 -11.51 5.44 -6.63
N LYS A 143 -11.56 6.71 -6.22
CA LYS A 143 -12.21 7.81 -6.96
C LYS A 143 -11.25 8.54 -7.92
N GLY A 144 -10.01 8.08 -8.03
CA GLY A 144 -8.98 8.70 -8.89
C GLY A 144 -8.24 9.89 -8.26
N ASP A 145 -8.37 10.11 -6.96
CA ASP A 145 -7.59 11.10 -6.23
C ASP A 145 -6.30 10.45 -5.69
N PHE A 146 -5.23 10.61 -6.45
CA PHE A 146 -3.89 10.09 -6.11
C PHE A 146 -3.08 11.05 -5.24
N SER A 147 -3.62 12.17 -4.79
CA SER A 147 -2.89 13.16 -3.99
C SER A 147 -2.80 12.78 -2.51
N LYS A 148 -3.74 11.99 -2.02
CA LYS A 148 -3.82 11.57 -0.62
C LYS A 148 -2.66 10.65 -0.26
N ARG A 149 -1.98 10.97 0.86
CA ARG A 149 -0.93 10.12 1.45
C ARG A 149 -1.30 9.76 2.86
N VAL A 150 -0.91 8.57 3.28
CA VAL A 150 -1.02 8.11 4.66
C VAL A 150 0.22 8.58 5.42
N PRO A 151 0.06 9.30 6.54
CA PRO A 151 1.21 9.71 7.33
C PRO A 151 1.88 8.49 7.98
N VAL A 152 3.20 8.40 7.84
CA VAL A 152 4.01 7.39 8.53
C VAL A 152 4.30 7.92 9.93
N THR A 153 3.66 7.34 10.94
CA THR A 153 3.72 7.83 12.34
C THR A 153 4.40 6.87 13.30
N SER A 154 4.77 5.69 12.85
CA SER A 154 5.45 4.66 13.65
C SER A 154 6.43 3.87 12.78
N ASP A 155 7.40 3.22 13.46
CA ASP A 155 8.38 2.32 12.83
C ASP A 155 8.01 0.84 13.01
N ASP A 156 6.74 0.55 13.31
CA ASP A 156 6.17 -0.79 13.45
C ASP A 156 5.53 -1.28 12.13
N GLU A 157 4.83 -2.42 12.18
CA GLU A 157 4.15 -3.01 11.03
C GLU A 157 3.10 -2.07 10.40
N ILE A 158 2.54 -1.16 11.19
CA ILE A 158 1.59 -0.15 10.71
C ILE A 158 2.33 0.93 9.91
N GLY A 159 3.52 1.33 10.35
CA GLY A 159 4.39 2.24 9.61
C GLY A 159 4.85 1.65 8.28
N GLU A 160 5.28 0.37 8.27
CA GLU A 160 5.66 -0.36 7.05
C GLU A 160 4.49 -0.47 6.06
N LEU A 161 3.29 -0.76 6.57
CA LEU A 161 2.07 -0.79 5.76
C LEU A 161 1.76 0.58 5.15
N ALA A 162 1.96 1.68 5.89
CA ALA A 162 1.77 3.03 5.37
C ALA A 162 2.76 3.37 4.26
N ILE A 163 4.03 2.98 4.39
CA ILE A 163 5.07 3.15 3.36
C ILE A 163 4.68 2.36 2.11
N SER A 164 4.32 1.09 2.26
CA SER A 164 3.92 0.22 1.16
C SER A 164 2.67 0.75 0.43
N PHE A 165 1.68 1.23 1.18
CA PHE A 165 0.49 1.85 0.62
C PHE A 165 0.82 3.12 -0.19
N ASN A 166 1.69 3.99 0.34
CA ASN A 166 2.12 5.19 -0.37
C ASN A 166 2.90 4.84 -1.65
N GLY A 167 3.78 3.83 -1.62
CA GLY A 167 4.50 3.32 -2.78
C GLY A 167 3.56 2.78 -3.87
N MET A 168 2.52 2.05 -3.49
CA MET A 168 1.46 1.61 -4.40
C MET A 168 0.71 2.80 -5.01
N THR A 169 0.37 3.81 -4.21
CA THR A 169 -0.31 5.03 -4.67
C THR A 169 0.54 5.78 -5.69
N ASP A 170 1.86 5.90 -5.46
CA ASP A 170 2.79 6.53 -6.40
C ASP A 170 2.87 5.78 -7.72
N SER A 171 2.93 4.44 -7.67
CA SER A 171 2.96 3.59 -8.86
C SER A 171 1.68 3.72 -9.68
N LEU A 172 0.51 3.70 -9.04
CA LEU A 172 -0.79 3.91 -9.69
C LEU A 172 -0.93 5.32 -10.26
N SER A 173 -0.46 6.35 -9.54
CA SER A 173 -0.46 7.73 -10.01
C SER A 173 0.36 7.89 -11.29
N ARG A 174 1.55 7.30 -11.33
CA ARG A 174 2.41 7.29 -12.54
C ARG A 174 1.74 6.57 -13.71
N LEU A 175 1.14 5.40 -13.45
CA LEU A 175 0.44 4.63 -14.46
C LEU A 175 -0.73 5.42 -15.07
N GLU A 176 -1.56 6.05 -14.24
CA GLU A 176 -2.70 6.85 -14.70
C GLU A 176 -2.26 8.12 -15.44
N SER A 177 -1.21 8.80 -14.96
CA SER A 177 -0.62 9.94 -15.66
C SER A 177 -0.11 9.54 -17.05
N THR A 178 0.61 8.41 -17.13
CA THR A 178 1.11 7.87 -18.40
C THR A 178 -0.05 7.51 -19.34
N ARG A 179 -1.11 6.88 -18.81
CA ARG A 179 -2.31 6.54 -19.58
C ARG A 179 -3.02 7.79 -20.12
N ARG A 180 -3.20 8.82 -19.28
CA ARG A 180 -3.83 10.09 -19.71
C ARG A 180 -3.01 10.79 -20.78
N SER A 181 -1.69 10.88 -20.59
CA SER A 181 -0.78 11.47 -21.58
C SER A 181 -0.82 10.70 -22.89
N PHE A 182 -0.87 9.37 -22.84
CA PHE A 182 -1.02 8.53 -24.03
C PHE A 182 -2.30 8.88 -24.80
N VAL A 183 -3.47 8.88 -24.15
CA VAL A 183 -4.77 9.19 -24.80
C VAL A 183 -4.76 10.60 -25.37
N ALA A 184 -4.22 11.58 -24.66
CA ALA A 184 -4.12 12.96 -25.12
C ALA A 184 -3.22 13.07 -26.38
N ASN A 185 -2.05 12.45 -26.36
CA ASN A 185 -1.11 12.47 -27.48
C ASN A 185 -1.68 11.74 -28.71
N VAL A 186 -2.33 10.59 -28.52
CA VAL A 186 -3.04 9.86 -29.57
C VAL A 186 -4.07 10.77 -30.23
N SER A 187 -4.92 11.40 -29.43
CA SER A 187 -5.97 12.27 -29.93
C SER A 187 -5.39 13.44 -30.75
N HIS A 188 -4.28 14.01 -30.29
CA HIS A 188 -3.62 15.10 -30.97
C HIS A 188 -2.97 14.65 -32.30
N GLU A 189 -2.23 13.53 -32.30
CA GLU A 189 -1.54 12.97 -33.47
C GLU A 189 -2.54 12.43 -34.54
N LEU A 190 -3.77 12.06 -34.13
CA LEU A 190 -4.86 11.73 -35.06
C LEU A 190 -5.58 12.96 -35.60
N LYS A 191 -5.86 13.96 -34.77
CA LYS A 191 -6.64 15.16 -35.15
C LYS A 191 -5.94 15.96 -36.23
N THR A 192 -4.61 16.15 -36.13
CA THR A 192 -3.84 16.96 -37.07
C THR A 192 -3.95 16.47 -38.53
N PRO A 193 -3.61 15.20 -38.88
CA PRO A 193 -3.75 14.71 -40.25
C PRO A 193 -5.21 14.69 -40.70
N MET A 194 -6.17 14.38 -39.86
CA MET A 194 -7.60 14.40 -40.22
C MET A 194 -8.06 15.80 -40.62
N THR A 195 -7.66 16.85 -39.89
CA THR A 195 -7.98 18.24 -40.23
C THR A 195 -7.34 18.65 -41.54
N THR A 196 -6.09 18.24 -41.80
CA THR A 196 -5.38 18.50 -43.05
C THR A 196 -6.07 17.82 -44.23
N ILE A 197 -6.42 16.54 -44.09
CA ILE A 197 -7.14 15.76 -45.11
C ILE A 197 -8.48 16.44 -45.45
N SER A 198 -9.30 16.70 -44.38
CA SER A 198 -10.61 17.33 -44.58
C SER A 198 -10.47 18.70 -45.27
N GLY A 199 -9.59 19.57 -44.80
CA GLY A 199 -9.43 20.90 -45.37
C GLY A 199 -8.99 20.90 -46.83
N PHE A 200 -8.10 19.99 -47.25
CA PHE A 200 -7.71 19.90 -48.65
C PHE A 200 -8.80 19.27 -49.54
N ILE A 201 -9.53 18.28 -49.04
CA ILE A 201 -10.67 17.70 -49.75
C ILE A 201 -11.76 18.74 -49.90
N ASP A 202 -12.13 19.47 -48.85
CA ASP A 202 -13.15 20.53 -48.89
C ASP A 202 -12.72 21.64 -49.87
N GLY A 203 -11.45 22.09 -49.84
CA GLY A 203 -10.93 23.09 -50.75
C GLY A 203 -10.86 22.64 -52.23
N ILE A 204 -10.77 21.33 -52.51
CA ILE A 204 -10.89 20.77 -53.86
C ILE A 204 -12.35 20.75 -54.31
N LEU A 205 -13.28 20.41 -53.40
CA LEU A 205 -14.70 20.26 -53.68
C LEU A 205 -15.38 21.63 -53.90
N ASP A 206 -15.05 22.63 -53.08
CA ASP A 206 -15.61 24.00 -53.19
C ASP A 206 -14.93 24.87 -54.28
N GLY A 207 -13.87 24.33 -54.91
CA GLY A 207 -13.17 25.03 -55.98
C GLY A 207 -12.14 26.07 -55.54
N THR A 208 -11.89 26.21 -54.23
CA THR A 208 -10.83 27.06 -53.68
C THR A 208 -9.46 26.63 -54.18
N ILE A 209 -9.22 25.31 -54.30
CA ILE A 209 -8.03 24.73 -54.90
C ILE A 209 -8.25 24.59 -56.42
N LYS A 210 -7.41 25.29 -57.18
CA LYS A 210 -7.49 25.31 -58.65
C LYS A 210 -7.19 23.92 -59.25
N ALA A 211 -7.75 23.69 -60.47
CA ALA A 211 -7.63 22.38 -61.12
C ALA A 211 -6.17 21.95 -61.37
N ASN A 212 -5.26 22.88 -61.63
CA ASN A 212 -3.83 22.62 -61.85
C ASN A 212 -3.05 22.30 -60.58
N GLU A 213 -3.62 22.53 -59.40
CA GLU A 213 -2.98 22.27 -58.12
C GLU A 213 -3.56 21.04 -57.41
N ARG A 214 -4.69 20.48 -57.93
CA ARG A 214 -5.40 19.34 -57.30
C ARG A 214 -4.51 18.13 -57.09
N GLU A 215 -3.67 17.78 -58.07
CA GLU A 215 -2.77 16.64 -57.96
C GLU A 215 -1.76 16.79 -56.80
N TYR A 216 -1.24 17.99 -56.63
CA TYR A 216 -0.33 18.30 -55.52
C TYR A 216 -0.99 18.08 -54.16
N TYR A 217 -2.21 18.65 -53.97
CA TYR A 217 -2.93 18.51 -52.71
C TYR A 217 -3.45 17.08 -52.48
N LEU A 218 -3.85 16.35 -53.53
CA LEU A 218 -4.20 14.91 -53.41
C LEU A 218 -3.00 14.07 -53.01
N ASN A 219 -1.79 14.40 -53.47
CA ASN A 219 -0.57 13.73 -53.00
C ASN A 219 -0.30 13.98 -51.52
N ILE A 220 -0.57 15.19 -51.03
CA ILE A 220 -0.49 15.49 -49.58
C ILE A 220 -1.54 14.68 -48.80
N VAL A 221 -2.78 14.66 -49.28
CA VAL A 221 -3.84 13.82 -48.65
C VAL A 221 -3.42 12.35 -48.59
N SER A 222 -2.91 11.82 -49.73
CA SER A 222 -2.42 10.42 -49.77
C SER A 222 -1.29 10.14 -48.75
N SER A 223 -0.37 11.10 -48.61
CA SER A 223 0.72 11.00 -47.64
C SER A 223 0.21 11.01 -46.19
N GLU A 224 -0.76 11.87 -45.88
CA GLU A 224 -1.37 11.95 -44.54
C GLU A 224 -2.19 10.68 -44.19
N VAL A 225 -2.92 10.12 -45.19
CA VAL A 225 -3.61 8.82 -44.99
C VAL A 225 -2.62 7.69 -44.69
N LYS A 226 -1.50 7.61 -45.43
CA LYS A 226 -0.44 6.63 -45.17
C LYS A 226 0.19 6.83 -43.79
N ARG A 227 0.38 8.07 -43.36
CA ARG A 227 0.88 8.42 -42.03
C ARG A 227 -0.09 7.97 -40.93
N LEU A 228 -1.40 8.22 -41.13
CA LEU A 228 -2.46 7.83 -40.21
C LEU A 228 -2.52 6.28 -40.06
N SER A 229 -2.45 5.58 -41.19
CA SER A 229 -2.41 4.10 -41.19
C SER A 229 -1.22 3.55 -40.43
N ARG A 230 -0.02 4.14 -40.63
CA ARG A 230 1.17 3.76 -39.84
C ARG A 230 0.99 4.01 -38.32
N LEU A 231 0.38 5.15 -37.95
CA LEU A 231 0.11 5.47 -36.56
C LEU A 231 -0.82 4.45 -35.92
N VAL A 232 -1.94 4.12 -36.59
CA VAL A 232 -2.90 3.10 -36.08
C VAL A 232 -2.23 1.72 -35.95
N ASN A 233 -1.47 1.30 -36.94
CA ASN A 233 -0.75 0.01 -36.89
C ASN A 233 0.27 -0.03 -35.73
N ASN A 234 0.97 1.07 -35.48
CA ASN A 234 1.88 1.19 -34.36
C ASN A 234 1.14 1.06 -33.01
N MET A 235 -0.05 1.66 -32.89
CA MET A 235 -0.88 1.53 -31.69
C MET A 235 -1.38 0.09 -31.47
N LEU A 236 -1.83 -0.56 -32.55
CA LEU A 236 -2.24 -1.96 -32.47
C LEU A 236 -1.07 -2.88 -32.07
N ASN A 237 0.13 -2.62 -32.61
CA ASN A 237 1.33 -3.35 -32.21
C ASN A 237 1.70 -3.13 -30.72
N ILE A 238 1.61 -1.89 -30.23
CA ILE A 238 1.82 -1.60 -28.81
C ILE A 238 0.81 -2.37 -27.95
N ALA A 239 -0.49 -2.25 -28.26
CA ALA A 239 -1.53 -2.95 -27.52
C ALA A 239 -1.34 -4.46 -27.51
N ARG A 240 -0.90 -5.03 -28.64
CA ARG A 240 -0.59 -6.46 -28.76
C ARG A 240 0.63 -6.85 -27.91
N LEU A 241 1.71 -6.06 -27.95
CA LEU A 241 2.93 -6.33 -27.16
C LEU A 241 2.73 -6.13 -25.64
N GLU A 242 1.72 -5.37 -25.24
CA GLU A 242 1.35 -5.15 -23.82
C GLU A 242 0.36 -6.17 -23.29
N SER A 243 -0.23 -7.02 -24.14
CA SER A 243 -1.16 -8.05 -23.68
C SER A 243 -0.41 -9.21 -23.00
N GLU A 244 -0.97 -9.72 -21.92
CA GLU A 244 -0.41 -10.87 -21.17
C GLU A 244 -0.40 -12.17 -22.02
N GLU A 245 -1.24 -12.25 -23.05
CA GLU A 245 -1.34 -13.41 -23.96
C GLU A 245 -0.33 -13.35 -25.11
N PHE A 246 0.51 -12.32 -25.17
CA PHE A 246 1.44 -12.16 -26.28
C PHE A 246 2.54 -13.21 -26.24
N ALA A 247 2.57 -14.06 -27.29
CA ALA A 247 3.62 -15.06 -27.51
C ALA A 247 4.47 -14.71 -28.75
N LEU A 248 5.78 -14.73 -28.59
CA LEU A 248 6.74 -14.55 -29.67
C LEU A 248 6.70 -15.73 -30.64
N LYS A 249 6.64 -15.45 -31.93
CA LYS A 249 6.83 -16.43 -33.01
C LYS A 249 8.31 -16.56 -33.32
N ARG A 250 9.02 -17.37 -32.55
CA ARG A 250 10.47 -17.50 -32.68
C ARG A 250 10.82 -18.37 -33.87
N GLU A 251 11.74 -17.90 -34.71
CA GLU A 251 12.37 -18.63 -35.79
C GLU A 251 13.86 -18.33 -35.87
N ARG A 252 14.63 -19.27 -36.42
CA ARG A 252 16.06 -19.04 -36.67
C ARG A 252 16.23 -18.34 -38.01
N PHE A 253 16.90 -17.20 -38.02
CA PHE A 253 17.18 -16.45 -39.24
C PHE A 253 18.54 -15.74 -39.15
N ASP A 254 19.07 -15.38 -40.31
CA ASP A 254 20.29 -14.59 -40.44
C ASP A 254 19.95 -13.08 -40.23
N PHE A 255 20.51 -12.50 -39.17
CA PHE A 255 20.31 -11.08 -38.85
C PHE A 255 20.94 -10.15 -39.91
N PHE A 256 22.13 -10.54 -40.45
CA PHE A 256 22.77 -9.75 -41.49
C PHE A 256 21.93 -9.71 -42.78
N GLY A 257 21.39 -10.85 -43.22
CA GLY A 257 20.50 -10.89 -44.37
C GLY A 257 19.22 -10.02 -44.17
N LEU A 258 18.68 -9.99 -42.97
CA LEU A 258 17.57 -9.09 -42.62
C LEU A 258 17.99 -7.61 -42.73
N LEU A 259 19.14 -7.24 -42.19
CA LEU A 259 19.69 -5.86 -42.30
C LEU A 259 19.88 -5.46 -43.78
N CYS A 260 20.49 -6.31 -44.61
CA CYS A 260 20.68 -6.06 -46.04
C CYS A 260 19.32 -5.80 -46.74
N THR A 261 18.30 -6.61 -46.44
CA THR A 261 16.95 -6.41 -47.03
C THR A 261 16.39 -5.02 -46.69
N ILE A 262 16.57 -4.57 -45.45
CA ILE A 262 16.12 -3.25 -44.99
C ILE A 262 16.92 -2.15 -45.72
N MET A 263 18.24 -2.31 -45.83
CA MET A 263 19.11 -1.32 -46.45
C MET A 263 18.80 -1.13 -47.95
N ILE A 264 18.58 -2.21 -48.68
CA ILE A 264 18.14 -2.17 -50.09
C ILE A 264 16.84 -1.37 -50.21
N GLY A 265 15.88 -1.58 -49.30
CA GLY A 265 14.63 -0.82 -49.28
C GLY A 265 14.78 0.69 -49.01
N GLN A 266 15.92 1.12 -48.45
CA GLN A 266 16.23 2.53 -48.12
C GLN A 266 17.23 3.19 -49.10
N GLU A 267 17.76 2.48 -50.08
CA GLU A 267 18.81 2.92 -50.98
C GLU A 267 18.52 4.31 -51.59
N LYS A 268 17.36 4.50 -52.21
CA LYS A 268 16.95 5.79 -52.82
C LYS A 268 16.99 6.97 -51.82
N ARG A 269 16.68 6.72 -50.56
CA ARG A 269 16.70 7.78 -49.52
C ARG A 269 18.12 8.11 -49.10
N ILE A 270 18.98 7.08 -49.02
CA ILE A 270 20.39 7.20 -48.69
C ILE A 270 21.11 7.99 -49.81
N GLU A 271 20.90 7.61 -51.08
CA GLU A 271 21.44 8.31 -52.25
C GLU A 271 20.99 9.76 -52.33
N LYS A 272 19.66 10.03 -52.19
CA LYS A 272 19.10 11.37 -52.21
C LYS A 272 19.75 12.30 -51.17
N ARG A 273 20.18 11.78 -50.05
CA ARG A 273 20.84 12.53 -48.98
C ARG A 273 22.38 12.43 -49.03
N SER A 274 22.94 11.73 -49.99
CA SER A 274 24.38 11.48 -50.16
C SER A 274 25.01 10.93 -48.87
N ILE A 275 24.32 10.03 -48.17
CA ILE A 275 24.78 9.47 -46.90
C ILE A 275 25.82 8.40 -47.21
N ASN A 276 26.97 8.46 -46.51
CA ASN A 276 28.02 7.47 -46.62
C ASN A 276 27.73 6.33 -45.62
N VAL A 277 27.57 5.10 -46.13
CA VAL A 277 27.31 3.90 -45.28
C VAL A 277 28.60 3.11 -45.15
N LYS A 278 29.00 2.81 -43.90
CA LYS A 278 30.23 2.07 -43.59
C LYS A 278 29.96 0.87 -42.71
N GLY A 279 30.85 -0.10 -42.74
CA GLY A 279 30.89 -1.26 -41.90
C GLY A 279 29.95 -2.38 -42.31
N LEU A 280 29.15 -2.24 -43.39
CA LEU A 280 28.31 -3.32 -43.92
C LEU A 280 29.13 -4.45 -44.52
N GLU A 281 30.25 -4.07 -45.20
CA GLU A 281 31.20 -5.00 -45.85
C GLU A 281 31.94 -5.89 -44.88
N ASP A 282 32.12 -5.45 -43.63
CA ASP A 282 32.85 -6.16 -42.59
C ASP A 282 31.96 -7.08 -41.72
N LEU A 283 30.63 -7.01 -41.90
CA LEU A 283 29.69 -7.75 -41.07
C LEU A 283 29.66 -9.23 -41.47
N GLN A 284 29.72 -10.10 -40.48
CA GLN A 284 29.52 -11.52 -40.65
C GLN A 284 28.06 -11.91 -40.39
N SER A 285 27.60 -12.99 -41.06
CA SER A 285 26.31 -13.58 -40.80
C SER A 285 26.21 -14.09 -39.35
N VAL A 286 25.15 -13.68 -38.67
CA VAL A 286 24.83 -14.12 -37.29
C VAL A 286 23.42 -14.64 -37.23
N THR A 287 23.30 -15.92 -36.86
CA THR A 287 22.00 -16.56 -36.69
C THR A 287 21.46 -16.28 -35.28
N VAL A 288 20.23 -15.79 -35.21
CA VAL A 288 19.49 -15.54 -33.97
C VAL A 288 18.16 -16.28 -33.98
N CYS A 289 17.65 -16.62 -32.78
CA CYS A 289 16.34 -17.25 -32.59
C CYS A 289 15.37 -16.24 -31.98
N CYS A 290 14.67 -15.49 -32.83
CA CYS A 290 13.79 -14.40 -32.45
C CYS A 290 12.52 -14.38 -33.33
N ASP A 291 11.59 -13.48 -33.02
CA ASP A 291 10.48 -13.16 -33.93
C ASP A 291 11.00 -12.25 -35.03
N LYS A 292 11.14 -12.79 -36.25
CA LYS A 292 11.76 -12.12 -37.39
C LYS A 292 11.04 -10.85 -37.78
N ASP A 293 9.69 -10.85 -37.78
CA ASP A 293 8.90 -9.70 -38.18
C ASP A 293 9.06 -8.54 -37.18
N LEU A 294 9.11 -8.84 -35.90
CA LEU A 294 9.33 -7.86 -34.85
C LEU A 294 10.76 -7.33 -34.85
N ILE A 295 11.76 -8.18 -35.05
CA ILE A 295 13.15 -7.71 -35.16
C ILE A 295 13.35 -6.90 -36.43
N HIS A 296 12.71 -7.26 -37.54
CA HIS A 296 12.67 -6.42 -38.74
C HIS A 296 12.14 -5.02 -38.42
N GLN A 297 11.05 -4.91 -37.67
CA GLN A 297 10.49 -3.62 -37.26
C GLN A 297 11.47 -2.82 -36.37
N VAL A 298 12.19 -3.46 -35.45
CA VAL A 298 13.23 -2.80 -34.63
C VAL A 298 14.33 -2.22 -35.50
N VAL A 299 14.94 -3.06 -36.35
CA VAL A 299 16.04 -2.64 -37.21
C VAL A 299 15.59 -1.54 -38.19
N TYR A 300 14.41 -1.70 -38.79
CA TYR A 300 13.82 -0.68 -39.66
C TYR A 300 13.65 0.67 -38.95
N ASN A 301 13.13 0.68 -37.73
CA ASN A 301 12.95 1.92 -36.95
C ASN A 301 14.29 2.60 -36.64
N LEU A 302 15.33 1.84 -36.34
CA LEU A 302 16.66 2.40 -36.07
C LEU A 302 17.32 2.92 -37.35
N VAL A 303 17.22 2.17 -38.47
CA VAL A 303 17.74 2.60 -39.75
C VAL A 303 17.00 3.84 -40.25
N ASP A 304 15.66 3.89 -40.18
CA ASP A 304 14.86 5.05 -40.55
C ASP A 304 15.24 6.29 -39.72
N ASN A 305 15.43 6.12 -38.42
CA ASN A 305 15.92 7.21 -37.56
C ASN A 305 17.34 7.66 -37.93
N ALA A 306 18.26 6.74 -38.18
CA ALA A 306 19.61 7.10 -38.60
C ALA A 306 19.62 7.89 -39.92
N ILE A 307 18.90 7.42 -40.93
CA ILE A 307 18.79 8.13 -42.26
C ILE A 307 18.15 9.51 -42.06
N LYS A 308 17.14 9.61 -41.21
CA LYS A 308 16.40 10.85 -40.99
C LYS A 308 17.22 11.93 -40.31
N PHE A 309 18.01 11.55 -39.30
CA PHE A 309 18.75 12.47 -38.45
C PHE A 309 20.20 12.67 -38.87
N THR A 310 20.69 11.90 -39.85
CA THR A 310 22.01 12.13 -40.45
C THR A 310 21.98 13.42 -41.26
N ASN A 311 23.02 14.23 -41.16
CA ASN A 311 23.18 15.42 -42.00
C ASN A 311 23.38 15.00 -43.47
N GLN A 312 23.08 15.90 -44.40
CA GLN A 312 23.38 15.65 -45.83
C GLN A 312 24.89 15.45 -46.01
N GLY A 313 25.29 14.40 -46.72
CA GLY A 313 26.68 14.00 -46.87
C GLY A 313 27.32 13.39 -45.61
N GLY A 314 26.49 13.13 -44.55
CA GLY A 314 26.96 12.52 -43.33
C GLY A 314 27.18 11.00 -43.41
N GLU A 315 27.42 10.35 -42.28
CA GLU A 315 27.85 8.97 -42.23
C GLU A 315 26.92 8.12 -41.34
N ILE A 316 26.62 6.90 -41.75
CA ILE A 316 26.01 5.86 -40.92
C ILE A 316 26.97 4.67 -40.85
N VAL A 317 27.29 4.25 -39.64
CA VAL A 317 28.22 3.12 -39.37
C VAL A 317 27.45 1.99 -38.72
N PHE A 318 27.59 0.78 -39.25
CA PHE A 318 27.03 -0.45 -38.71
C PHE A 318 28.11 -1.30 -38.07
N SER A 319 27.78 -1.93 -36.96
CA SER A 319 28.63 -2.96 -36.34
C SER A 319 27.75 -4.10 -35.83
N LEU A 320 28.19 -5.31 -36.11
CA LEU A 320 27.53 -6.54 -35.64
C LEU A 320 28.62 -7.44 -35.05
N SER A 321 28.46 -7.80 -33.80
CA SER A 321 29.35 -8.71 -33.09
C SER A 321 28.56 -9.73 -32.32
N GLN A 322 29.18 -10.81 -31.95
CA GLN A 322 28.55 -11.85 -31.14
C GLN A 322 29.55 -12.41 -30.12
N ASP A 323 29.04 -12.79 -28.99
CA ASP A 323 29.73 -13.61 -28.00
C ASP A 323 29.05 -15.01 -27.89
N SER A 324 29.35 -15.78 -26.83
CA SER A 324 28.75 -17.11 -26.61
C SER A 324 27.24 -17.05 -26.44
N GLU A 325 26.71 -16.02 -25.84
CA GLU A 325 25.31 -15.93 -25.41
C GLU A 325 24.51 -14.89 -26.17
N ASN A 326 25.15 -13.80 -26.60
CA ASN A 326 24.45 -12.62 -27.13
C ASN A 326 24.95 -12.24 -28.52
N MET A 327 24.06 -11.59 -29.27
CA MET A 327 24.35 -10.81 -30.46
C MET A 327 24.27 -9.33 -30.07
N VAL A 328 25.23 -8.54 -30.51
CA VAL A 328 25.29 -7.10 -30.32
C VAL A 328 25.26 -6.40 -31.67
N PHE A 329 24.21 -5.64 -31.90
CA PHE A 329 24.08 -4.79 -33.10
C PHE A 329 24.17 -3.32 -32.69
N THR A 330 24.95 -2.56 -33.44
CA THR A 330 25.14 -1.13 -33.22
C THR A 330 24.94 -0.38 -34.52
N ILE A 331 24.19 0.71 -34.46
CA ILE A 331 24.03 1.69 -35.54
C ILE A 331 24.41 3.07 -35.03
N SER A 332 25.34 3.71 -35.69
CA SER A 332 25.81 5.05 -35.33
C SER A 332 25.62 5.97 -36.51
N ASN A 333 25.12 7.16 -36.30
CA ASN A 333 24.99 8.17 -37.34
C ASN A 333 25.57 9.51 -36.88
N THR A 334 26.21 10.22 -37.83
CA THR A 334 26.59 11.63 -37.64
C THR A 334 25.37 12.53 -37.76
N GLY A 335 25.33 13.63 -37.00
CA GLY A 335 24.21 14.53 -37.04
C GLY A 335 24.14 15.48 -35.85
N LYS A 336 22.95 16.03 -35.60
CA LYS A 336 22.73 16.95 -34.48
C LYS A 336 22.99 16.35 -33.11
N GLY A 337 23.00 15.01 -32.99
CA GLY A 337 23.07 14.36 -31.71
C GLY A 337 21.84 14.58 -30.84
N ILE A 338 21.93 14.11 -29.61
CA ILE A 338 20.89 14.21 -28.59
C ILE A 338 21.52 14.84 -27.35
N PRO A 339 20.97 15.94 -26.81
CA PRO A 339 21.44 16.51 -25.54
C PRO A 339 21.37 15.49 -24.39
N GLU A 340 22.32 15.53 -23.47
CA GLU A 340 22.46 14.56 -22.41
C GLU A 340 21.21 14.48 -21.50
N ASN A 341 20.58 15.62 -21.23
CA ASN A 341 19.34 15.70 -20.44
C ASN A 341 18.12 15.06 -21.13
N GLU A 342 18.17 14.85 -22.45
CA GLU A 342 17.09 14.26 -23.25
C GLU A 342 17.26 12.74 -23.44
N LEU A 343 18.47 12.19 -23.27
CA LEU A 343 18.76 10.77 -23.46
C LEU A 343 17.86 9.82 -22.64
N PRO A 344 17.50 10.10 -21.38
CA PRO A 344 16.62 9.23 -20.61
C PRO A 344 15.23 9.06 -21.22
N PHE A 345 14.76 10.05 -21.99
CA PHE A 345 13.37 10.16 -22.47
C PHE A 345 13.17 9.67 -23.91
N VAL A 346 14.24 9.43 -24.70
CA VAL A 346 14.11 9.08 -26.13
C VAL A 346 13.34 7.78 -26.39
N PHE A 347 13.24 6.91 -25.41
CA PHE A 347 12.46 5.67 -25.47
C PHE A 347 11.05 5.81 -24.87
N GLU A 348 10.62 7.02 -24.51
CA GLU A 348 9.26 7.25 -24.04
C GLU A 348 8.27 7.38 -25.20
N ARG A 349 7.00 7.11 -24.93
CA ARG A 349 5.92 7.19 -25.94
C ARG A 349 5.72 8.63 -26.40
N PHE A 350 5.64 8.84 -27.72
CA PHE A 350 5.43 10.16 -28.35
C PHE A 350 6.50 11.19 -28.05
N TYR A 351 7.64 10.78 -27.52
CA TYR A 351 8.71 11.69 -27.22
C TYR A 351 9.39 12.22 -28.49
N LYS A 352 9.62 13.52 -28.55
CA LYS A 352 10.27 14.23 -29.65
C LYS A 352 11.10 15.36 -29.05
N ILE A 353 12.38 15.42 -29.34
CA ILE A 353 13.31 16.45 -28.85
C ILE A 353 12.90 17.83 -29.34
N ASP A 354 12.55 17.97 -30.64
CA ASP A 354 12.08 19.22 -31.28
C ASP A 354 10.63 19.11 -31.71
N LYS A 355 9.72 19.81 -31.03
CA LYS A 355 8.29 19.89 -31.40
C LYS A 355 8.00 20.84 -32.56
N SER A 356 8.96 21.72 -32.92
CA SER A 356 8.70 22.92 -33.79
C SER A 356 9.23 22.82 -35.21
N ARG A 357 10.01 21.79 -35.61
CA ARG A 357 10.66 21.73 -36.91
C ARG A 357 9.89 20.90 -37.96
N SER A 358 9.81 21.45 -39.19
CA SER A 358 9.10 20.86 -40.35
C SER A 358 9.61 19.48 -40.74
N ASP A 359 10.92 19.20 -40.60
CA ASP A 359 11.53 17.90 -40.92
C ASP A 359 11.17 16.78 -39.95
N VAL A 360 10.63 17.11 -38.75
CA VAL A 360 10.19 16.20 -37.72
C VAL A 360 8.70 15.84 -37.82
N LYS A 361 7.95 16.52 -38.74
CA LYS A 361 6.50 16.29 -38.93
C LYS A 361 6.15 14.83 -39.28
N GLU A 362 7.05 14.07 -39.89
CA GLU A 362 6.78 12.68 -40.27
C GLU A 362 6.97 11.66 -39.14
N SER A 363 7.59 12.01 -38.00
CA SER A 363 7.81 11.08 -36.94
C SER A 363 6.68 11.09 -35.91
N THR A 364 6.19 9.91 -35.54
CA THR A 364 5.13 9.74 -34.53
C THR A 364 5.65 9.74 -33.12
N GLY A 365 6.97 9.63 -32.90
CA GLY A 365 7.58 9.44 -31.56
C GLY A 365 7.29 8.06 -30.95
N LEU A 366 6.80 7.09 -31.73
CA LEU A 366 6.51 5.73 -31.26
C LEU A 366 7.58 4.71 -31.66
N GLY A 367 8.41 4.99 -32.68
CA GLY A 367 9.34 4.01 -33.26
C GLY A 367 10.38 3.47 -32.25
N LEU A 368 11.02 4.36 -31.48
CA LEU A 368 12.00 3.94 -30.47
C LEU A 368 11.34 3.27 -29.27
N TYR A 369 10.15 3.70 -28.85
CA TYR A 369 9.39 3.03 -27.81
C TYR A 369 9.04 1.59 -28.22
N ILE A 370 8.53 1.39 -29.46
CA ILE A 370 8.22 0.06 -30.00
C ILE A 370 9.49 -0.78 -30.06
N ALA A 371 10.60 -0.23 -30.53
CA ALA A 371 11.88 -0.92 -30.57
C ALA A 371 12.31 -1.41 -29.17
N LYS A 372 12.18 -0.56 -28.14
CA LYS A 372 12.47 -0.95 -26.75
C LYS A 372 11.54 -2.07 -26.25
N MET A 373 10.25 -1.99 -26.53
CA MET A 373 9.28 -3.02 -26.14
C MET A 373 9.60 -4.37 -26.79
N ILE A 374 9.86 -4.38 -28.09
CA ILE A 374 10.18 -5.61 -28.85
C ILE A 374 11.48 -6.23 -28.31
N VAL A 375 12.53 -5.41 -28.14
CA VAL A 375 13.82 -5.89 -27.60
C VAL A 375 13.65 -6.45 -26.20
N SER A 376 12.86 -5.78 -25.34
CA SER A 376 12.57 -6.27 -23.99
C SER A 376 11.76 -7.57 -23.99
N ALA A 377 10.79 -7.74 -24.89
CA ALA A 377 10.03 -8.97 -25.08
C ALA A 377 10.96 -10.15 -25.46
N HIS A 378 12.04 -9.86 -26.18
CA HIS A 378 13.09 -10.83 -26.52
C HIS A 378 14.17 -10.97 -25.42
N LYS A 379 13.91 -10.49 -24.20
CA LYS A 379 14.87 -10.47 -23.08
C LYS A 379 16.20 -9.77 -23.40
N GLY A 380 16.19 -8.93 -24.43
CA GLY A 380 17.33 -8.13 -24.85
C GLY A 380 17.40 -6.77 -24.15
N LYS A 381 18.40 -5.98 -24.52
CA LYS A 381 18.63 -4.61 -24.02
C LYS A 381 18.88 -3.66 -25.19
N ILE A 382 18.23 -2.50 -25.19
CA ILE A 382 18.50 -1.40 -26.09
C ILE A 382 19.03 -0.22 -25.29
N SER A 383 20.05 0.47 -25.83
CA SER A 383 20.64 1.66 -25.24
C SER A 383 21.00 2.68 -26.32
N VAL A 384 21.18 3.93 -25.91
CA VAL A 384 21.58 5.04 -26.76
C VAL A 384 22.75 5.77 -26.09
N THR A 385 23.71 6.16 -26.90
CA THR A 385 24.77 7.10 -26.53
C THR A 385 24.84 8.18 -27.61
N SER A 386 24.96 9.42 -27.22
CA SER A 386 25.00 10.51 -28.19
C SER A 386 25.85 11.66 -27.65
N LYS A 387 26.43 12.41 -28.56
CA LYS A 387 27.06 13.70 -28.28
C LYS A 387 26.46 14.74 -29.21
N GLU A 388 26.00 15.83 -28.61
CA GLU A 388 25.30 16.88 -29.34
C GLU A 388 26.20 17.46 -30.45
N ASN A 389 25.61 17.61 -31.65
CA ASN A 389 26.24 18.06 -32.90
C ASN A 389 27.40 17.15 -33.45
N GLU A 390 27.52 15.92 -32.91
CA GLU A 390 28.51 14.98 -33.42
C GLU A 390 27.87 13.68 -33.91
N PHE A 391 27.35 12.85 -32.98
CA PHE A 391 26.83 11.53 -33.34
C PHE A 391 25.70 11.06 -32.43
N THR A 392 24.95 10.07 -32.92
CA THR A 392 24.03 9.25 -32.10
C THR A 392 24.27 7.79 -32.41
N THR A 393 24.41 6.97 -31.39
CA THR A 393 24.66 5.53 -31.48
C THR A 393 23.59 4.77 -30.71
N PHE A 394 22.84 3.92 -31.40
CA PHE A 394 21.94 2.95 -30.78
C PHE A 394 22.62 1.58 -30.75
N LYS A 395 22.50 0.90 -29.60
CA LYS A 395 23.03 -0.43 -29.38
C LYS A 395 21.94 -1.36 -28.92
N ILE A 396 21.79 -2.50 -29.60
CA ILE A 396 20.89 -3.59 -29.23
C ILE A 396 21.73 -4.79 -28.83
N ILE A 397 21.31 -5.44 -27.75
CA ILE A 397 21.86 -6.73 -27.28
C ILE A 397 20.70 -7.71 -27.27
N LEU A 398 20.79 -8.79 -28.04
CA LEU A 398 19.79 -9.86 -28.07
C LEU A 398 20.44 -11.19 -27.69
N PRO A 399 19.81 -11.99 -26.82
CA PRO A 399 20.25 -13.36 -26.59
C PRO A 399 20.13 -14.17 -27.91
N LYS A 400 21.09 -15.02 -28.20
CA LYS A 400 21.07 -15.88 -29.40
C LYS A 400 20.01 -16.97 -29.27
N GLU A 401 19.84 -17.50 -28.07
CA GLU A 401 18.80 -18.47 -27.73
C GLU A 401 18.03 -17.95 -26.50
N ILE A 402 16.72 -17.88 -26.61
CA ILE A 402 15.83 -17.35 -25.55
C ILE A 402 14.99 -18.49 -24.98
#